data_32b9743f448fb744f87bad3f6e78650f
#
_entry.id   32b9743f448fb744f87bad3f6e78650f
#
_cell.length_a   1.000
_cell.length_b   1.000
_cell.length_c   1.000
_cell.angle_alpha   90.00
_cell.angle_beta   90.00
_cell.angle_gamma   90.00
#
_symmetry.space_group_name_H-M   'P 1'
#
loop_
_entity.id
_entity.type
_entity.pdbx_description
1 polymer ?
#
loop_
_entity_poly.entity_id
_entity_poly.type
_entity_poly.pdbx_seq_one_letter_code
_entity_poly.pdbx_strand_id
1 'polypeptide(L)'
;MKRWPGGLNEDVRAIRNANKERIISLLIKKIENRHAPSSRYVFPEGINDEEKRQWVNQWWNEARFHLALAIKSPTELNKMLGNSLSEETMQLYQQARKKGMPFFITPYYLSLLNPTGKGYDDAAIRSYILYSPQLINTYGKIHAWEKEDVVEAGKPNAAGWLLPEGHNIHRRYPDVAILIPDSMGRACG
;
A
#
# COMPACT_ATOMS: atom_id res chain seq x y z
N MET A 1 -20.47 13.50 17.24
CA MET A 1 -19.48 12.84 16.38
C MET A 1 -19.23 13.72 15.16
N LYS A 2 -18.02 14.26 14.98
CA LYS A 2 -17.72 15.16 13.86
C LYS A 2 -17.66 14.30 12.58
N ARG A 3 -18.57 14.50 11.66
CA ARG A 3 -18.56 13.80 10.37
C ARG A 3 -17.51 14.46 9.48
N TRP A 4 -16.51 13.69 9.10
CA TRP A 4 -15.51 14.15 8.13
C TRP A 4 -16.11 14.19 6.71
N PRO A 5 -15.65 15.11 5.85
CA PRO A 5 -16.09 15.18 4.46
C PRO A 5 -15.83 13.84 3.75
N GLY A 6 -16.81 13.38 2.99
CA GLY A 6 -16.65 12.18 2.18
C GLY A 6 -15.67 12.37 1.01
N GLY A 7 -15.19 11.27 0.42
CA GLY A 7 -14.25 11.31 -0.71
C GLY A 7 -14.77 11.99 -1.98
N LEU A 8 -16.08 12.30 -2.05
CA LEU A 8 -16.71 13.07 -3.13
C LEU A 8 -16.76 14.57 -2.86
N ASN A 9 -16.39 15.01 -1.64
CA ASN A 9 -16.32 16.42 -1.31
C ASN A 9 -15.28 17.13 -2.19
N GLU A 10 -15.60 18.31 -2.71
CA GLU A 10 -14.75 19.04 -3.67
C GLU A 10 -13.40 19.44 -3.07
N ASP A 11 -13.34 19.87 -1.81
CA ASP A 11 -12.09 20.22 -1.15
C ASP A 11 -11.18 19.00 -0.99
N VAL A 12 -11.75 17.85 -0.62
CA VAL A 12 -11.01 16.58 -0.52
C VAL A 12 -10.47 16.16 -1.88
N ARG A 13 -11.28 16.30 -2.93
CA ARG A 13 -10.87 15.98 -4.31
C ARG A 13 -9.76 16.92 -4.78
N ALA A 14 -9.84 18.21 -4.47
CA ALA A 14 -8.80 19.18 -4.82
C ALA A 14 -7.45 18.82 -4.16
N ILE A 15 -7.45 18.49 -2.86
CA ILE A 15 -6.25 18.05 -2.13
C ILE A 15 -5.67 16.78 -2.76
N ARG A 16 -6.50 15.78 -3.05
CA ARG A 16 -6.06 14.52 -3.68
C ARG A 16 -5.52 14.72 -5.08
N ASN A 17 -6.14 15.58 -5.88
CA ASN A 17 -5.68 15.91 -7.21
C ASN A 17 -4.34 16.65 -7.18
N ALA A 18 -4.17 17.64 -6.33
CA ALA A 18 -2.89 18.33 -6.15
C ALA A 18 -1.77 17.37 -5.71
N ASN A 19 -2.11 16.43 -4.81
CA ASN A 19 -1.19 15.39 -4.37
C ASN A 19 -0.82 14.42 -5.51
N LYS A 20 -1.81 14.00 -6.30
CA LYS A 20 -1.60 13.18 -7.51
C LYS A 20 -0.65 13.87 -8.48
N GLU A 21 -0.87 15.14 -8.82
CA GLU A 21 -0.04 15.89 -9.76
C GLU A 21 1.42 16.00 -9.29
N ARG A 22 1.63 16.23 -8.00
CA ARG A 22 2.96 16.24 -7.41
C ARG A 22 3.63 14.85 -7.51
N ILE A 23 2.89 13.79 -7.23
CA ILE A 23 3.39 12.41 -7.34
C ILE A 23 3.73 12.09 -8.79
N ILE A 24 2.89 12.45 -9.76
CA ILE A 24 3.15 12.27 -11.19
C ILE A 24 4.48 12.91 -11.58
N SER A 25 4.73 14.14 -11.15
CA SER A 25 6.01 14.83 -11.44
C SER A 25 7.23 14.09 -10.88
N LEU A 26 7.08 13.44 -9.71
CA LEU A 26 8.15 12.62 -9.13
C LEU A 26 8.30 11.27 -9.85
N LEU A 27 7.20 10.69 -10.32
CA LEU A 27 7.24 9.44 -11.08
C LEU A 27 7.86 9.62 -12.46
N ILE A 28 7.63 10.75 -13.13
CA ILE A 28 8.32 11.08 -14.39
C ILE A 28 9.84 11.02 -14.17
N LYS A 29 10.35 11.73 -13.17
CA LYS A 29 11.79 11.70 -12.83
C LYS A 29 12.27 10.28 -12.47
N LYS A 30 11.44 9.50 -11.78
CA LYS A 30 11.76 8.10 -11.42
C LYS A 30 11.86 7.22 -12.65
N ILE A 31 10.99 7.39 -13.64
CA ILE A 31 11.00 6.63 -14.91
C ILE A 31 12.22 7.00 -15.74
N GLU A 32 12.54 8.29 -15.88
CA GLU A 32 13.71 8.81 -16.61
C GLU A 32 15.03 8.28 -16.05
N ASN A 33 15.13 8.22 -14.72
CA ASN A 33 16.33 7.74 -14.04
C ASN A 33 16.42 6.20 -13.93
N ARG A 34 15.42 5.49 -14.45
CA ARG A 34 15.36 4.03 -14.33
C ARG A 34 16.07 3.35 -15.49
N HIS A 35 17.30 2.92 -15.25
CA HIS A 35 18.06 2.09 -16.19
C HIS A 35 17.57 0.62 -16.19
N ALA A 36 16.30 0.39 -16.52
CA ALA A 36 15.75 -0.97 -16.61
C ALA A 36 15.22 -1.19 -18.04
N PRO A 37 16.03 -1.75 -18.96
CA PRO A 37 15.64 -1.94 -20.35
C PRO A 37 14.41 -2.85 -20.55
N SER A 38 14.06 -3.65 -19.55
CA SER A 38 12.87 -4.51 -19.56
C SER A 38 11.60 -3.86 -18.98
N SER A 39 11.65 -2.58 -18.65
CA SER A 39 10.46 -1.90 -18.10
C SER A 39 9.45 -1.60 -19.20
N ARG A 40 8.19 -1.99 -18.99
CA ARG A 40 7.07 -1.62 -19.86
C ARG A 40 6.79 -0.10 -19.88
N TYR A 41 7.12 0.57 -18.78
CA TYR A 41 6.84 2.00 -18.58
C TYR A 41 8.13 2.80 -18.86
N VAL A 42 8.31 3.12 -20.12
CA VAL A 42 9.45 3.90 -20.66
C VAL A 42 8.87 4.97 -21.59
N PHE A 43 9.43 6.16 -21.53
CA PHE A 43 9.04 7.21 -22.44
C PHE A 43 9.65 7.02 -23.82
N PRO A 44 8.90 7.32 -24.90
CA PRO A 44 9.51 7.45 -26.22
C PRO A 44 10.62 8.53 -26.23
N GLU A 45 11.59 8.36 -27.12
CA GLU A 45 12.63 9.37 -27.30
C GLU A 45 12.06 10.66 -27.87
N GLY A 46 12.61 11.79 -27.44
CA GLY A 46 12.31 13.12 -28.00
C GLY A 46 11.00 13.75 -27.55
N ILE A 47 10.24 13.11 -26.63
CA ILE A 47 8.99 13.69 -26.12
C ILE A 47 9.29 14.79 -25.06
N ASN A 48 8.46 15.80 -25.01
CA ASN A 48 8.54 16.89 -24.05
C ASN A 48 7.89 16.54 -22.70
N ASP A 49 8.03 17.41 -21.70
CA ASP A 49 7.52 17.15 -20.35
C ASP A 49 5.99 17.07 -20.26
N GLU A 50 5.28 17.78 -21.13
CA GLU A 50 3.81 17.68 -21.19
C GLU A 50 3.37 16.34 -21.74
N GLU A 51 4.02 15.86 -22.78
CA GLU A 51 3.75 14.52 -23.34
C GLU A 51 4.07 13.40 -22.32
N LYS A 52 5.18 13.54 -21.58
CA LYS A 52 5.50 12.59 -20.46
C LYS A 52 4.39 12.57 -19.42
N ARG A 53 3.84 13.74 -19.08
CA ARG A 53 2.71 13.85 -18.14
C ARG A 53 1.46 13.17 -18.67
N GLN A 54 1.16 13.34 -19.94
CA GLN A 54 0.04 12.66 -20.59
C GLN A 54 0.21 11.13 -20.55
N TRP A 55 1.41 10.61 -20.86
CA TRP A 55 1.73 9.19 -20.73
C TRP A 55 1.52 8.67 -19.31
N VAL A 56 2.02 9.36 -18.30
CA VAL A 56 1.85 8.93 -16.91
C VAL A 56 0.39 8.99 -16.48
N ASN A 57 -0.39 9.98 -16.92
CA ASN A 57 -1.82 10.04 -16.64
C ASN A 57 -2.61 8.88 -17.31
N GLN A 58 -2.21 8.46 -18.49
CA GLN A 58 -2.77 7.28 -19.14
C GLN A 58 -2.44 6.00 -18.34
N TRP A 59 -1.17 5.81 -18.00
CA TRP A 59 -0.71 4.65 -17.21
C TRP A 59 -1.26 4.64 -15.77
N TRP A 60 -1.66 5.79 -15.24
CA TRP A 60 -2.24 5.90 -13.91
C TRP A 60 -3.50 5.04 -13.73
N ASN A 61 -4.20 4.72 -14.79
CA ASN A 61 -5.38 3.87 -14.77
C ASN A 61 -5.05 2.37 -14.81
N GLU A 62 -3.77 2.02 -14.91
CA GLU A 62 -3.31 0.62 -14.95
C GLU A 62 -2.83 0.16 -13.57
N ALA A 63 -3.42 -0.90 -13.01
CA ALA A 63 -2.97 -1.49 -11.74
C ALA A 63 -1.49 -1.88 -11.79
N ARG A 64 -1.03 -2.44 -12.91
CA ARG A 64 0.38 -2.85 -13.13
C ARG A 64 1.36 -1.67 -13.06
N PHE A 65 0.95 -0.48 -13.48
CA PHE A 65 1.75 0.74 -13.34
C PHE A 65 2.06 1.04 -11.86
N HIS A 66 1.02 1.02 -11.03
CA HIS A 66 1.17 1.27 -9.61
C HIS A 66 2.03 0.22 -8.91
N LEU A 67 1.92 -1.04 -9.30
CA LEU A 67 2.78 -2.12 -8.77
C LEU A 67 4.24 -1.96 -9.22
N ALA A 68 4.47 -1.63 -10.50
CA ALA A 68 5.81 -1.45 -11.04
C ALA A 68 6.56 -0.26 -10.43
N LEU A 69 5.83 0.81 -10.09
CA LEU A 69 6.37 2.04 -9.52
C LEU A 69 6.11 2.18 -8.02
N ALA A 70 5.74 1.10 -7.34
CA ALA A 70 5.55 1.11 -5.90
C ALA A 70 6.77 1.63 -5.16
N ILE A 71 6.51 2.35 -4.09
CA ILE A 71 7.49 2.93 -3.20
C ILE A 71 7.98 1.86 -2.23
N LYS A 72 9.28 1.65 -2.17
CA LYS A 72 9.92 0.57 -1.41
C LYS A 72 10.90 1.04 -0.35
N SER A 73 10.94 2.35 -0.08
CA SER A 73 11.80 2.90 0.97
C SER A 73 11.18 4.07 1.71
N PRO A 74 11.49 4.26 3.01
CA PRO A 74 11.02 5.40 3.79
C PRO A 74 11.43 6.76 3.21
N THR A 75 12.63 6.87 2.67
CA THR A 75 13.13 8.12 2.06
C THR A 75 12.31 8.50 0.83
N GLU A 76 12.03 7.52 -0.03
CA GLU A 76 11.17 7.73 -1.20
C GLU A 76 9.74 8.08 -0.78
N LEU A 77 9.20 7.40 0.26
CA LEU A 77 7.89 7.73 0.82
C LEU A 77 7.82 9.19 1.26
N ASN A 78 8.79 9.64 2.06
CA ASN A 78 8.80 11.02 2.55
C ASN A 78 8.83 12.02 1.39
N LYS A 79 9.65 11.77 0.37
CA LYS A 79 9.70 12.58 -0.85
C LYS A 79 8.34 12.61 -1.57
N MET A 80 7.68 11.46 -1.71
CA MET A 80 6.35 11.36 -2.30
C MET A 80 5.26 12.06 -1.49
N LEU A 81 5.45 12.23 -0.19
CA LEU A 81 4.58 12.99 0.70
C LEU A 81 5.01 14.45 0.89
N GLY A 82 5.91 14.98 0.02
CA GLY A 82 6.37 16.37 0.08
C GLY A 82 7.25 16.66 1.30
N ASN A 83 7.98 15.68 1.80
CA ASN A 83 8.81 15.73 3.00
C ASN A 83 8.04 16.12 4.27
N SER A 84 6.78 15.70 4.37
CA SER A 84 5.89 16.05 5.47
C SER A 84 5.98 15.12 6.69
N LEU A 85 6.74 14.02 6.60
CA LEU A 85 6.90 13.09 7.72
C LEU A 85 7.89 13.66 8.75
N SER A 86 7.55 13.52 10.03
CA SER A 86 8.43 13.91 11.12
C SER A 86 9.69 13.02 11.17
N GLU A 87 10.73 13.54 11.77
CA GLU A 87 11.98 12.78 11.96
C GLU A 87 11.74 11.50 12.77
N GLU A 88 10.91 11.56 13.80
CA GLU A 88 10.51 10.39 14.60
C GLU A 88 9.86 9.32 13.74
N THR A 89 8.93 9.70 12.85
CA THR A 89 8.29 8.78 11.91
C THR A 89 9.30 8.17 10.94
N MET A 90 10.24 8.96 10.45
CA MET A 90 11.30 8.47 9.57
C MET A 90 12.23 7.49 10.28
N GLN A 91 12.62 7.75 11.53
CA GLN A 91 13.41 6.82 12.35
C GLN A 91 12.65 5.51 12.58
N LEU A 92 11.34 5.59 12.88
CA LEU A 92 10.48 4.42 13.06
C LEU A 92 10.45 3.54 11.81
N TYR A 93 10.29 4.13 10.61
CA TYR A 93 10.28 3.37 9.37
C TYR A 93 11.65 2.79 8.98
N GLN A 94 12.72 3.47 9.36
CA GLN A 94 14.07 2.91 9.21
C GLN A 94 14.27 1.69 10.13
N GLN A 95 13.73 1.72 11.36
CA GLN A 95 13.73 0.55 12.25
C GLN A 95 12.91 -0.60 11.67
N ALA A 96 11.73 -0.32 11.10
CA ALA A 96 10.92 -1.33 10.42
C ALA A 96 11.72 -2.03 9.31
N ARG A 97 12.41 -1.24 8.47
CA ARG A 97 13.26 -1.78 7.41
C ARG A 97 14.41 -2.64 7.96
N LYS A 98 15.07 -2.20 9.05
CA LYS A 98 16.13 -3.00 9.70
C LYS A 98 15.62 -4.32 10.25
N LYS A 99 14.36 -4.38 10.66
CA LYS A 99 13.69 -5.62 11.11
C LYS A 99 13.21 -6.51 9.95
N GLY A 100 13.45 -6.13 8.69
CA GLY A 100 13.03 -6.89 7.53
C GLY A 100 11.54 -6.74 7.18
N MET A 101 10.83 -5.76 7.74
CA MET A 101 9.44 -5.53 7.39
C MET A 101 9.34 -5.09 5.92
N PRO A 102 8.45 -5.71 5.11
CA PRO A 102 8.27 -5.34 3.72
C PRO A 102 7.71 -3.93 3.62
N PHE A 103 8.28 -3.11 2.75
CA PHE A 103 7.83 -1.74 2.52
C PHE A 103 7.35 -1.63 1.07
N PHE A 104 6.05 -1.52 0.90
CA PHE A 104 5.43 -1.52 -0.42
C PHE A 104 4.16 -0.67 -0.43
N ILE A 105 4.23 0.51 -1.03
CA ILE A 105 3.10 1.43 -1.11
C ILE A 105 2.94 1.89 -2.55
N THR A 106 1.73 1.77 -3.10
CA THR A 106 1.47 2.20 -4.47
C THR A 106 1.28 3.72 -4.57
N PRO A 107 1.66 4.34 -5.70
CA PRO A 107 1.42 5.76 -5.94
C PRO A 107 -0.05 6.18 -5.79
N TYR A 108 -0.98 5.31 -6.17
CA TYR A 108 -2.41 5.57 -6.01
C TYR A 108 -2.78 5.80 -4.54
N TYR A 109 -2.41 4.89 -3.65
CA TYR A 109 -2.72 5.06 -2.21
C TYR A 109 -2.08 6.31 -1.62
N LEU A 110 -0.86 6.66 -2.04
CA LEU A 110 -0.21 7.89 -1.59
C LEU A 110 -0.95 9.14 -2.04
N SER A 111 -1.58 9.12 -3.22
CA SER A 111 -2.35 10.27 -3.70
C SER A 111 -3.61 10.53 -2.86
N LEU A 112 -4.08 9.54 -2.13
CA LEU A 112 -5.26 9.67 -1.25
C LEU A 112 -4.93 10.26 0.12
N LEU A 113 -3.63 10.37 0.48
CA LEU A 113 -3.22 10.95 1.75
C LEU A 113 -3.30 12.48 1.74
N ASN A 114 -3.38 13.06 2.93
CA ASN A 114 -3.34 14.50 3.16
C ASN A 114 -2.01 14.92 3.78
N PRO A 115 -0.99 15.27 2.98
CA PRO A 115 0.33 15.61 3.51
C PRO A 115 0.33 16.92 4.29
N THR A 116 -0.64 17.79 4.07
CA THR A 116 -0.73 19.09 4.78
C THR A 116 -1.40 18.99 6.15
N GLY A 117 -2.11 17.89 6.42
CA GLY A 117 -2.92 17.72 7.64
C GLY A 117 -4.13 18.66 7.75
N LYS A 118 -4.39 19.49 6.73
CA LYS A 118 -5.51 20.43 6.68
C LYS A 118 -6.55 19.97 5.67
N GLY A 119 -7.83 20.26 5.95
CA GLY A 119 -8.93 19.98 5.03
C GLY A 119 -9.69 18.70 5.34
N TYR A 120 -9.06 17.56 5.44
CA TYR A 120 -9.69 16.31 5.87
C TYR A 120 -8.72 15.41 6.66
N ASP A 121 -9.29 14.53 7.48
CA ASP A 121 -8.55 13.52 8.21
C ASP A 121 -8.35 12.28 7.34
N ASP A 122 -7.10 11.91 7.09
CA ASP A 122 -6.72 10.73 6.33
C ASP A 122 -6.31 9.55 7.24
N ALA A 123 -6.55 9.64 8.55
CA ALA A 123 -6.07 8.66 9.53
C ALA A 123 -6.46 7.22 9.18
N ALA A 124 -7.67 7.00 8.67
CA ALA A 124 -8.13 5.68 8.28
C ALA A 124 -7.30 5.10 7.11
N ILE A 125 -7.03 5.90 6.06
CA ILE A 125 -6.20 5.48 4.94
C ILE A 125 -4.74 5.33 5.39
N ARG A 126 -4.26 6.27 6.17
CA ARG A 126 -2.90 6.29 6.70
C ARG A 126 -2.61 5.05 7.56
N SER A 127 -3.52 4.66 8.43
CA SER A 127 -3.37 3.47 9.27
C SER A 127 -3.37 2.16 8.48
N TYR A 128 -3.98 2.15 7.30
CA TYR A 128 -3.99 0.98 6.42
C TYR A 128 -2.69 0.79 5.65
N ILE A 129 -2.03 1.89 5.25
CA ILE A 129 -0.87 1.84 4.35
C ILE A 129 0.46 2.15 5.03
N LEU A 130 0.45 2.71 6.24
CA LEU A 130 1.63 3.08 6.98
C LEU A 130 1.73 2.30 8.29
N TYR A 131 2.94 1.88 8.64
CA TYR A 131 3.17 1.13 9.85
C TYR A 131 2.96 1.98 11.10
N SER A 132 2.26 1.41 12.08
CA SER A 132 2.18 1.97 13.42
C SER A 132 3.42 1.58 14.27
N PRO A 133 3.77 2.37 15.29
CA PRO A 133 4.81 1.99 16.25
C PRO A 133 4.56 0.62 16.89
N GLN A 134 3.31 0.34 17.20
CA GLN A 134 2.91 -0.93 17.81
C GLN A 134 3.21 -2.11 16.88
N LEU A 135 2.84 -2.02 15.60
CA LEU A 135 3.09 -3.06 14.62
C LEU A 135 4.61 -3.32 14.48
N ILE A 136 5.41 -2.26 14.39
CA ILE A 136 6.87 -2.39 14.26
C ILE A 136 7.49 -3.04 15.51
N ASN A 137 7.00 -2.71 16.68
CA ASN A 137 7.51 -3.27 17.94
C ASN A 137 7.13 -4.74 18.15
N THR A 138 6.00 -5.18 17.60
CA THR A 138 5.51 -6.55 17.70
C THR A 138 5.91 -7.42 16.53
N TYR A 139 6.47 -6.85 15.46
CA TYR A 139 6.86 -7.60 14.27
C TYR A 139 7.84 -8.73 14.57
N GLY A 140 7.56 -9.90 14.05
CA GLY A 140 8.34 -11.12 14.31
C GLY A 140 8.03 -11.81 15.66
N LYS A 141 7.20 -11.20 16.50
CA LYS A 141 6.74 -11.80 17.78
C LYS A 141 5.34 -12.40 17.69
N ILE A 142 4.66 -12.22 16.56
CA ILE A 142 3.28 -12.69 16.34
C ILE A 142 3.34 -14.12 15.82
N HIS A 143 3.49 -15.09 16.73
CA HIS A 143 3.36 -16.50 16.39
C HIS A 143 1.90 -16.96 16.26
N ALA A 144 0.93 -16.12 16.65
CA ALA A 144 -0.50 -16.47 16.64
C ALA A 144 -1.07 -16.63 15.23
N TRP A 145 -0.56 -15.87 14.25
CA TRP A 145 -1.05 -15.89 12.86
C TRP A 145 -0.74 -17.20 12.14
N GLU A 146 0.39 -17.82 12.44
CA GLU A 146 0.79 -19.10 11.86
C GLU A 146 -0.10 -20.27 12.36
N LYS A 147 -0.68 -20.12 13.56
CA LYS A 147 -1.55 -21.14 14.16
C LYS A 147 -3.02 -21.01 13.76
N GLU A 148 -3.44 -19.82 13.36
CA GLU A 148 -4.84 -19.60 12.92
C GLU A 148 -5.16 -20.31 11.60
N ASP A 149 -4.15 -20.54 10.78
CA ASP A 149 -4.26 -21.22 9.48
C ASP A 149 -4.02 -22.75 9.58
N VAL A 150 -3.64 -23.26 10.74
CA VAL A 150 -3.42 -24.69 10.94
C VAL A 150 -4.78 -25.36 11.17
N VAL A 151 -5.21 -26.12 10.18
CA VAL A 151 -6.39 -26.99 10.28
C VAL A 151 -5.92 -28.37 10.73
N GLU A 152 -6.22 -28.73 11.98
CA GLU A 152 -6.03 -30.09 12.49
C GLU A 152 -7.35 -30.83 12.42
N ALA A 153 -7.35 -32.05 11.83
CA ALA A 153 -8.54 -32.88 11.73
C ALA A 153 -9.17 -33.13 13.12
N GLY A 154 -10.47 -32.89 13.23
CA GLY A 154 -11.22 -33.05 14.47
C GLY A 154 -11.01 -31.96 15.52
N LYS A 155 -10.24 -30.90 15.22
CA LYS A 155 -10.09 -29.75 16.11
C LYS A 155 -10.70 -28.49 15.50
N PRO A 156 -11.36 -27.63 16.31
CA PRO A 156 -11.87 -26.35 15.82
C PRO A 156 -10.71 -25.43 15.48
N ASN A 157 -10.84 -24.69 14.36
CA ASN A 157 -9.91 -23.59 14.05
C ASN A 157 -10.13 -22.38 14.98
N ALA A 158 -9.35 -21.32 14.83
CA ALA A 158 -9.46 -20.12 15.64
C ALA A 158 -10.85 -19.46 15.64
N ALA A 159 -11.67 -19.70 14.60
CA ALA A 159 -13.06 -19.26 14.53
C ALA A 159 -14.07 -20.28 15.11
N GLY A 160 -13.60 -21.36 15.73
CA GLY A 160 -14.43 -22.40 16.34
C GLY A 160 -15.05 -23.41 15.34
N TRP A 161 -14.53 -23.46 14.11
CA TRP A 161 -15.06 -24.35 13.07
C TRP A 161 -14.21 -25.61 12.89
N LEU A 162 -14.90 -26.74 12.78
CA LEU A 162 -14.32 -27.97 12.33
C LEU A 162 -14.34 -27.98 10.79
N LEU A 163 -13.16 -27.90 10.19
CA LEU A 163 -12.99 -28.01 8.74
C LEU A 163 -12.56 -29.42 8.39
N PRO A 164 -13.10 -30.00 7.31
CA PRO A 164 -12.65 -31.29 6.82
C PRO A 164 -11.19 -31.25 6.39
N GLU A 165 -10.47 -32.33 6.58
CA GLU A 165 -9.10 -32.50 6.14
C GLU A 165 -9.00 -32.36 4.61
N GLY A 166 -7.99 -31.66 4.13
CA GLY A 166 -7.72 -31.47 2.69
C GLY A 166 -8.51 -30.36 1.99
N HIS A 167 -9.22 -29.51 2.73
CA HIS A 167 -9.93 -28.38 2.15
C HIS A 167 -9.17 -27.08 2.28
N ASN A 168 -9.10 -26.31 1.18
CA ASN A 168 -8.53 -24.95 1.15
C ASN A 168 -9.59 -23.89 1.50
N ILE A 169 -10.32 -24.12 2.58
CA ILE A 169 -11.32 -23.19 3.10
C ILE A 169 -10.81 -22.63 4.41
N HIS A 170 -10.60 -21.31 4.46
CA HIS A 170 -10.23 -20.60 5.67
C HIS A 170 -11.41 -19.83 6.21
N ARG A 171 -11.67 -19.94 7.49
CA ARG A 171 -12.64 -19.10 8.17
C ARG A 171 -11.96 -18.33 9.29
N ARG A 172 -11.73 -17.05 9.03
CA ARG A 172 -11.11 -16.13 9.97
C ARG A 172 -12.12 -15.36 10.81
N TYR A 173 -13.31 -15.14 10.25
CA TYR A 173 -14.39 -14.39 10.89
C TYR A 173 -15.66 -15.22 10.94
N PRO A 174 -16.55 -15.02 11.93
CA PRO A 174 -17.78 -15.80 12.07
C PRO A 174 -18.64 -15.84 10.81
N ASP A 175 -18.65 -14.75 10.04
CA ASP A 175 -19.56 -14.57 8.91
C ASP A 175 -18.87 -14.66 7.53
N VAL A 176 -17.57 -14.95 7.49
CA VAL A 176 -16.82 -14.97 6.22
C VAL A 176 -15.98 -16.24 6.08
N ALA A 177 -16.23 -17.00 5.03
CA ALA A 177 -15.37 -18.08 4.60
C ALA A 177 -14.54 -17.65 3.38
N ILE A 178 -13.23 -17.89 3.42
CA ILE A 178 -12.32 -17.63 2.30
C ILE A 178 -12.01 -18.97 1.63
N LEU A 179 -12.39 -19.11 0.36
CA LEU A 179 -12.03 -20.24 -0.47
C LEU A 179 -10.75 -19.90 -1.24
N ILE A 180 -9.70 -20.69 -1.05
CA ILE A 180 -8.42 -20.52 -1.76
C ILE A 180 -8.34 -21.65 -2.82
N PRO A 181 -8.48 -21.34 -4.13
CA PRO A 181 -8.28 -22.33 -5.18
C PRO A 181 -6.85 -22.90 -5.16
N ASP A 182 -6.69 -24.20 -5.46
CA ASP A 182 -5.37 -24.85 -5.49
C ASP A 182 -4.37 -24.25 -6.47
N SER A 183 -4.89 -23.54 -7.48
CA SER A 183 -4.07 -22.82 -8.48
C SER A 183 -3.47 -21.50 -7.97
N MET A 184 -3.91 -21.01 -6.83
CA MET A 184 -3.40 -19.80 -6.20
C MET A 184 -2.63 -20.23 -4.96
N GLY A 185 -1.31 -20.11 -4.98
CA GLY A 185 -0.52 -20.27 -3.76
C GLY A 185 -1.09 -19.37 -2.65
N ARG A 186 -0.89 -19.73 -1.38
CA ARG A 186 -1.37 -18.95 -0.22
C ARG A 186 -0.99 -17.49 -0.36
N ALA A 187 -1.95 -16.66 -0.75
CA ALA A 187 -1.75 -15.24 -1.01
C ALA A 187 -1.94 -14.37 0.25
N CYS A 188 -2.16 -14.99 1.39
CA CYS A 188 -2.29 -14.31 2.67
C CYS A 188 -1.02 -14.56 3.49
N GLY A 189 -0.01 -13.74 3.23
CA GLY A 189 1.11 -13.52 4.12
C GLY A 189 0.91 -12.23 4.87
#